data_5bce76eaa6069a12b119386ef33eb27e
#
_entry.id   5bce76eaa6069a12b119386ef33eb27e
#
_cell.length_a   1.000
_cell.length_b   1.000
_cell.length_c   1.000
_cell.angle_alpha   90.00
_cell.angle_beta   90.00
_cell.angle_gamma   90.00
#
_symmetry.space_group_name_H-M   'P 1'
#
loop_
_entity.id
_entity.type
_entity.pdbx_description
1 polymer ?
#
loop_
_entity_poly.entity_id
_entity_poly.type
_entity_poly.pdbx_seq_one_letter_code
_entity_poly.pdbx_strand_id
1 'polypeptide(L)'
;AHAPKDAPIGFAGYSQGGGASLAAAEFADSYAPELNVAGTYSGAPPADLPKVMKAIDRSSIVHVLGYAINGFAERDPKFRDAVLEELNPRGIDFLRSAATSCTGDSILMWGFSNTRQLTRTGESLSDLVERKPIIKKALLRQNLGKHALKGPALIASSPHDDLIPHEQVRSTAGAYCQMGGTVDFM
;
A
#
# COMPACT_ATOMS: atom_id res chain seq x y z
N ALA A 1 -22.81 -11.59 15.18
CA ALA A 1 -22.43 -11.27 16.55
C ALA A 1 -22.84 -9.81 16.83
N HIS A 2 -23.53 -9.56 17.96
CA HIS A 2 -23.92 -8.21 18.35
C HIS A 2 -22.93 -7.74 19.43
N ALA A 3 -21.90 -6.99 19.01
CA ALA A 3 -21.04 -6.30 19.95
C ALA A 3 -21.79 -5.07 20.52
N PRO A 4 -21.60 -4.72 21.80
CA PRO A 4 -22.07 -3.45 22.34
C PRO A 4 -21.55 -2.27 21.50
N LYS A 5 -22.33 -1.17 21.45
CA LYS A 5 -21.95 0.01 20.63
C LYS A 5 -20.65 0.68 21.08
N ASP A 6 -20.31 0.55 22.36
CA ASP A 6 -19.13 1.09 23.03
C ASP A 6 -18.00 0.06 23.22
N ALA A 7 -18.16 -1.15 22.63
CA ALA A 7 -17.15 -2.18 22.74
C ALA A 7 -15.79 -1.69 22.24
N PRO A 8 -14.68 -2.01 22.95
CA PRO A 8 -13.35 -1.68 22.47
C PRO A 8 -13.04 -2.42 21.19
N ILE A 9 -12.48 -1.72 20.21
CA ILE A 9 -12.12 -2.25 18.89
C ILE A 9 -10.60 -2.20 18.72
N GLY A 10 -10.02 -3.28 18.24
CA GLY A 10 -8.62 -3.32 17.81
C GLY A 10 -8.52 -3.50 16.29
N PHE A 11 -7.60 -2.77 15.65
CA PHE A 11 -7.21 -3.04 14.28
C PHE A 11 -5.92 -3.87 14.28
N ALA A 12 -5.84 -4.90 13.45
CA ALA A 12 -4.63 -5.71 13.35
C ALA A 12 -4.41 -6.16 11.91
N GLY A 13 -3.15 -6.08 11.46
CA GLY A 13 -2.80 -6.53 10.13
C GLY A 13 -1.30 -6.64 9.90
N TYR A 14 -0.95 -7.41 8.86
CA TYR A 14 0.42 -7.59 8.39
C TYR A 14 0.51 -7.28 6.90
N SER A 15 1.62 -6.70 6.42
CA SER A 15 1.85 -6.31 5.04
C SER A 15 0.72 -5.41 4.52
N GLN A 16 -0.02 -5.78 3.48
CA GLN A 16 -1.19 -5.06 3.01
C GLN A 16 -2.21 -4.81 4.15
N GLY A 17 -2.46 -5.83 4.99
CA GLY A 17 -3.29 -5.70 6.18
C GLY A 17 -2.72 -4.74 7.21
N GLY A 18 -1.38 -4.65 7.33
CA GLY A 18 -0.69 -3.66 8.14
C GLY A 18 -0.96 -2.23 7.68
N GLY A 19 -0.85 -1.97 6.38
CA GLY A 19 -1.26 -0.69 5.79
C GLY A 19 -2.74 -0.39 6.02
N ALA A 20 -3.62 -1.39 5.85
CA ALA A 20 -5.05 -1.22 6.06
C ALA A 20 -5.39 -0.93 7.53
N SER A 21 -4.74 -1.59 8.50
CA SER A 21 -4.96 -1.35 9.93
C SER A 21 -4.53 0.06 10.35
N LEU A 22 -3.37 0.55 9.86
CA LEU A 22 -2.95 1.94 10.08
C LEU A 22 -3.90 2.94 9.43
N ALA A 23 -4.32 2.68 8.18
CA ALA A 23 -5.30 3.54 7.52
C ALA A 23 -6.62 3.61 8.28
N ALA A 24 -7.11 2.48 8.80
CA ALA A 24 -8.31 2.44 9.62
C ALA A 24 -8.17 3.31 10.87
N ALA A 25 -7.02 3.24 11.56
CA ALA A 25 -6.75 4.06 12.74
C ALA A 25 -6.55 5.55 12.40
N GLU A 26 -5.84 5.87 11.30
CA GLU A 26 -5.59 7.24 10.84
C GLU A 26 -6.87 7.97 10.43
N PHE A 27 -7.83 7.25 9.83
CA PHE A 27 -9.08 7.84 9.36
C PHE A 27 -10.27 7.61 10.31
N ALA A 28 -10.09 6.90 11.43
CA ALA A 28 -11.19 6.55 12.33
C ALA A 28 -11.94 7.78 12.85
N ASP A 29 -11.25 8.85 13.24
CA ASP A 29 -11.90 10.06 13.76
C ASP A 29 -12.72 10.81 12.71
N SER A 30 -12.37 10.73 11.45
CA SER A 30 -13.11 11.37 10.36
C SER A 30 -14.21 10.50 9.76
N TYR A 31 -14.03 9.17 9.78
CA TYR A 31 -14.93 8.23 9.13
C TYR A 31 -15.95 7.59 10.09
N ALA A 32 -15.50 7.24 11.29
CA ALA A 32 -16.30 6.56 12.31
C ALA A 32 -15.90 7.05 13.72
N PRO A 33 -16.20 8.33 14.05
CA PRO A 33 -15.76 8.95 15.29
C PRO A 33 -16.33 8.28 16.54
N GLU A 34 -17.44 7.57 16.40
CA GLU A 34 -18.11 6.83 17.47
C GLU A 34 -17.37 5.56 17.93
N LEU A 35 -16.41 5.05 17.13
CA LEU A 35 -15.69 3.82 17.47
C LEU A 35 -14.73 4.04 18.65
N ASN A 36 -14.79 3.13 19.61
CA ASN A 36 -13.84 3.06 20.74
C ASN A 36 -12.59 2.27 20.32
N VAL A 37 -11.64 2.93 19.62
CA VAL A 37 -10.40 2.29 19.16
C VAL A 37 -9.44 2.12 20.33
N ALA A 38 -9.29 0.89 20.82
CA ALA A 38 -8.44 0.52 21.95
C ALA A 38 -6.96 0.35 21.55
N GLY A 39 -6.68 0.05 20.30
CA GLY A 39 -5.30 -0.05 19.79
C GLY A 39 -5.22 -0.59 18.37
N THR A 40 -4.03 -0.44 17.78
CA THR A 40 -3.73 -0.89 16.43
C THR A 40 -2.41 -1.65 16.39
N TYR A 41 -2.42 -2.84 15.79
CA TYR A 41 -1.21 -3.56 15.39
C TYR A 41 -1.01 -3.47 13.89
N SER A 42 0.21 -3.12 13.49
CA SER A 42 0.58 -3.02 12.08
C SER A 42 1.97 -3.59 11.83
N GLY A 43 2.04 -4.75 11.20
CA GLY A 43 3.29 -5.38 10.81
C GLY A 43 3.65 -5.07 9.36
N ALA A 44 4.87 -4.62 9.10
CA ALA A 44 5.42 -4.32 7.78
C ALA A 44 4.46 -3.54 6.85
N PRO A 45 3.90 -2.39 7.27
CA PRO A 45 2.93 -1.64 6.46
C PRO A 45 3.56 -1.00 5.23
N PRO A 46 2.96 -1.14 4.03
CA PRO A 46 3.32 -0.35 2.86
C PRO A 46 2.74 1.08 2.98
N ALA A 47 3.41 1.93 3.76
CA ALA A 47 2.93 3.27 4.09
C ALA A 47 3.36 4.35 3.07
N ASP A 48 4.44 4.12 2.32
CA ASP A 48 4.93 4.98 1.24
C ASP A 48 4.92 4.19 -0.08
N LEU A 49 3.83 4.29 -0.82
CA LEU A 49 3.60 3.46 -2.01
C LEU A 49 4.66 3.61 -3.11
N PRO A 50 5.17 4.81 -3.44
CA PRO A 50 6.29 4.96 -4.39
C PRO A 50 7.54 4.19 -3.97
N LYS A 51 7.92 4.24 -2.69
CA LYS A 51 9.09 3.50 -2.17
C LYS A 51 8.87 1.99 -2.20
N VAL A 52 7.70 1.54 -1.80
CA VAL A 52 7.33 0.11 -1.85
C VAL A 52 7.33 -0.39 -3.30
N MET A 53 6.71 0.35 -4.23
CA MET A 53 6.71 0.00 -5.66
C MET A 53 8.13 -0.23 -6.20
N LYS A 54 9.07 0.65 -5.85
CA LYS A 54 10.46 0.53 -6.25
C LYS A 54 11.14 -0.71 -5.65
N ALA A 55 10.85 -1.02 -4.37
CA ALA A 55 11.45 -2.14 -3.67
C ALA A 55 10.99 -3.50 -4.21
N ILE A 56 9.71 -3.61 -4.56
CA ILE A 56 9.14 -4.90 -5.02
C ILE A 56 9.31 -5.16 -6.52
N ASP A 57 9.86 -4.22 -7.30
CA ASP A 57 10.23 -4.51 -8.68
C ASP A 57 11.23 -5.66 -8.72
N ARG A 58 10.98 -6.65 -9.56
CA ARG A 58 11.74 -7.92 -9.66
C ARG A 58 11.71 -8.82 -8.42
N SER A 59 10.87 -8.53 -7.43
CA SER A 59 10.66 -9.42 -6.30
C SER A 59 9.68 -10.55 -6.65
N SER A 60 9.58 -11.54 -5.78
CA SER A 60 8.58 -12.61 -5.91
C SER A 60 7.14 -12.09 -5.94
N ILE A 61 6.89 -10.93 -5.31
CA ILE A 61 5.55 -10.34 -5.18
C ILE A 61 5.31 -9.14 -6.12
N VAL A 62 6.11 -8.97 -7.19
CA VAL A 62 5.93 -7.84 -8.13
C VAL A 62 4.50 -7.75 -8.70
N HIS A 63 3.80 -8.86 -8.77
CA HIS A 63 2.40 -8.94 -9.24
C HIS A 63 1.42 -8.11 -8.40
N VAL A 64 1.71 -7.81 -7.13
CA VAL A 64 0.84 -6.97 -6.29
C VAL A 64 0.71 -5.55 -6.84
N LEU A 65 1.65 -5.09 -7.68
CA LEU A 65 1.52 -3.84 -8.42
C LEU A 65 0.31 -3.88 -9.37
N GLY A 66 0.05 -5.03 -9.99
CA GLY A 66 -1.13 -5.21 -10.83
C GLY A 66 -2.43 -5.10 -10.05
N TYR A 67 -2.49 -5.67 -8.84
CA TYR A 67 -3.66 -5.54 -7.96
C TYR A 67 -3.90 -4.09 -7.56
N ALA A 68 -2.84 -3.38 -7.16
CA ALA A 68 -2.94 -1.98 -6.78
C ALA A 68 -3.38 -1.10 -7.97
N ILE A 69 -2.78 -1.28 -9.15
CA ILE A 69 -3.13 -0.53 -10.36
C ILE A 69 -4.60 -0.77 -10.73
N ASN A 70 -5.08 -2.01 -10.72
CA ASN A 70 -6.48 -2.32 -11.00
C ASN A 70 -7.42 -1.66 -9.99
N GLY A 71 -7.08 -1.70 -8.68
CA GLY A 71 -7.86 -1.04 -7.63
C GLY A 71 -7.95 0.48 -7.80
N PHE A 72 -6.86 1.14 -8.17
CA PHE A 72 -6.88 2.57 -8.49
C PHE A 72 -7.64 2.88 -9.77
N ALA A 73 -7.45 2.06 -10.81
CA ALA A 73 -8.10 2.23 -12.11
C ALA A 73 -9.63 2.13 -12.04
N GLU A 74 -10.15 1.30 -11.14
CA GLU A 74 -11.59 1.17 -10.91
C GLU A 74 -12.21 2.46 -10.34
N ARG A 75 -11.47 3.18 -9.52
CA ARG A 75 -11.95 4.38 -8.82
C ARG A 75 -11.63 5.70 -9.52
N ASP A 76 -10.58 5.73 -10.33
CA ASP A 76 -10.10 6.93 -11.03
C ASP A 76 -9.88 6.64 -12.53
N PRO A 77 -10.88 6.94 -13.39
CA PRO A 77 -10.76 6.76 -14.84
C PRO A 77 -9.56 7.49 -15.45
N LYS A 78 -9.19 8.67 -14.93
CA LYS A 78 -8.04 9.43 -15.44
C LYS A 78 -6.72 8.73 -15.11
N PHE A 79 -6.62 8.14 -13.92
CA PHE A 79 -5.48 7.30 -13.56
C PHE A 79 -5.40 6.07 -14.48
N ARG A 80 -6.53 5.38 -14.66
CA ARG A 80 -6.63 4.21 -15.55
C ARG A 80 -6.12 4.52 -16.95
N ASP A 81 -6.66 5.57 -17.56
CA ASP A 81 -6.33 5.94 -18.94
C ASP A 81 -4.85 6.32 -19.06
N ALA A 82 -4.31 7.07 -18.08
CA ALA A 82 -2.89 7.44 -18.02
C ALA A 82 -1.96 6.21 -17.90
N VAL A 83 -2.37 5.17 -17.17
CA VAL A 83 -1.59 3.92 -17.06
C VAL A 83 -1.69 3.10 -18.34
N LEU A 84 -2.91 2.88 -18.86
CA LEU A 84 -3.13 2.06 -20.05
C LEU A 84 -2.42 2.62 -21.29
N GLU A 85 -2.32 3.94 -21.43
CA GLU A 85 -1.57 4.61 -22.49
C GLU A 85 -0.09 4.19 -22.53
N GLU A 86 0.50 3.93 -21.36
CA GLU A 86 1.93 3.63 -21.22
C GLU A 86 2.26 2.14 -21.28
N LEU A 87 1.27 1.27 -21.08
CA LEU A 87 1.49 -0.16 -21.07
C LEU A 87 1.56 -0.75 -22.50
N ASN A 88 2.49 -1.69 -22.70
CA ASN A 88 2.53 -2.54 -23.87
C ASN A 88 1.59 -3.76 -23.72
N PRO A 89 1.44 -4.64 -24.74
CA PRO A 89 0.57 -5.81 -24.63
C PRO A 89 0.86 -6.71 -23.43
N ARG A 90 2.15 -6.91 -23.06
CA ARG A 90 2.54 -7.68 -21.87
C ARG A 90 2.07 -6.99 -20.57
N GLY A 91 2.13 -5.66 -20.51
CA GLY A 91 1.60 -4.89 -19.39
C GLY A 91 0.08 -5.00 -19.24
N ILE A 92 -0.64 -5.02 -20.35
CA ILE A 92 -2.09 -5.27 -20.37
C ILE A 92 -2.40 -6.69 -19.86
N ASP A 93 -1.65 -7.70 -20.31
CA ASP A 93 -1.82 -9.08 -19.84
C ASP A 93 -1.49 -9.22 -18.34
N PHE A 94 -0.48 -8.48 -17.84
CA PHE A 94 -0.16 -8.40 -16.43
C PHE A 94 -1.35 -7.89 -15.61
N LEU A 95 -2.00 -6.79 -16.02
CA LEU A 95 -3.18 -6.25 -15.33
C LEU A 95 -4.39 -7.20 -15.42
N ARG A 96 -4.60 -7.83 -16.58
CA ARG A 96 -5.68 -8.78 -16.78
C ARG A 96 -5.50 -10.02 -15.89
N SER A 97 -4.28 -10.56 -15.84
CA SER A 97 -3.93 -11.66 -14.94
C SER A 97 -4.18 -11.29 -13.47
N ALA A 98 -3.72 -10.11 -13.05
CA ALA A 98 -3.94 -9.61 -11.69
C ALA A 98 -5.43 -9.46 -11.33
N ALA A 99 -6.31 -9.21 -12.30
CA ALA A 99 -7.76 -9.10 -12.05
C ALA A 99 -8.43 -10.45 -11.76
N THR A 100 -7.84 -11.57 -12.14
CA THR A 100 -8.49 -12.90 -12.12
C THR A 100 -7.73 -13.98 -11.37
N SER A 101 -6.46 -13.73 -11.00
CA SER A 101 -5.58 -14.73 -10.38
C SER A 101 -5.43 -14.51 -8.88
N CYS A 102 -5.32 -15.59 -8.12
CA CYS A 102 -4.88 -15.56 -6.73
C CYS A 102 -3.37 -15.31 -6.64
N THR A 103 -2.90 -14.91 -5.44
CA THR A 103 -1.49 -14.59 -5.20
C THR A 103 -0.53 -15.72 -5.59
N GLY A 104 -0.85 -16.98 -5.26
CA GLY A 104 0.00 -18.13 -5.61
C GLY A 104 0.19 -18.28 -7.12
N ASP A 105 -0.87 -18.19 -7.91
CA ASP A 105 -0.82 -18.26 -9.37
C ASP A 105 -0.02 -17.09 -9.96
N SER A 106 -0.23 -15.90 -9.40
CA SER A 106 0.46 -14.68 -9.84
C SER A 106 1.95 -14.71 -9.53
N ILE A 107 2.38 -15.32 -8.41
CA ILE A 107 3.82 -15.56 -8.13
C ILE A 107 4.43 -16.48 -9.19
N LEU A 108 3.74 -17.56 -9.54
CA LEU A 108 4.23 -18.51 -10.54
C LEU A 108 4.34 -17.87 -11.94
N MET A 109 3.39 -17.02 -12.32
CA MET A 109 3.36 -16.40 -13.64
C MET A 109 4.26 -15.17 -13.75
N TRP A 110 4.33 -14.35 -12.74
CA TRP A 110 4.90 -13.01 -12.79
C TRP A 110 6.02 -12.75 -11.77
N GLY A 111 6.23 -13.63 -10.80
CA GLY A 111 7.29 -13.48 -9.81
C GLY A 111 8.64 -13.19 -10.47
N PHE A 112 9.40 -12.28 -9.87
CA PHE A 112 10.71 -11.81 -10.35
C PHE A 112 10.71 -11.09 -11.70
N SER A 113 9.53 -10.79 -12.27
CA SER A 113 9.44 -10.03 -13.51
C SER A 113 9.96 -8.61 -13.35
N ASN A 114 10.63 -8.12 -14.40
CA ASN A 114 11.09 -6.74 -14.46
C ASN A 114 9.97 -5.86 -15.04
N THR A 115 9.55 -4.84 -14.31
CA THR A 115 8.46 -3.95 -14.74
C THR A 115 8.79 -3.15 -16.01
N ARG A 116 10.06 -3.02 -16.39
CA ARG A 116 10.48 -2.47 -17.69
C ARG A 116 9.91 -3.20 -18.90
N GLN A 117 9.57 -4.47 -18.72
CA GLN A 117 8.98 -5.30 -19.79
C GLN A 117 7.48 -5.01 -19.99
N LEU A 118 6.86 -4.22 -19.11
CA LEU A 118 5.42 -3.95 -19.11
C LEU A 118 5.07 -2.63 -19.80
N THR A 119 6.05 -1.74 -20.00
CA THR A 119 5.84 -0.41 -20.56
C THR A 119 6.26 -0.32 -22.02
N ARG A 120 5.66 0.60 -22.77
CA ARG A 120 5.97 0.84 -24.19
C ARG A 120 7.38 1.39 -24.39
N THR A 121 7.85 2.20 -23.43
CA THR A 121 9.14 2.88 -23.51
C THR A 121 10.29 2.06 -22.92
N GLY A 122 10.00 0.93 -22.24
CA GLY A 122 11.00 0.15 -21.52
C GLY A 122 11.46 0.79 -20.21
N GLU A 123 10.79 1.83 -19.75
CA GLU A 123 11.01 2.37 -18.39
C GLU A 123 10.34 1.48 -17.33
N SER A 124 10.83 1.52 -16.09
CA SER A 124 10.16 0.80 -14.99
C SER A 124 8.84 1.48 -14.60
N LEU A 125 7.95 0.76 -13.92
CA LEU A 125 6.75 1.38 -13.36
C LEU A 125 7.08 2.49 -12.36
N SER A 126 8.21 2.39 -11.64
CA SER A 126 8.68 3.45 -10.75
C SER A 126 9.08 4.71 -11.51
N ASP A 127 9.82 4.56 -12.63
CA ASP A 127 10.20 5.69 -13.49
C ASP A 127 8.96 6.32 -14.12
N LEU A 128 7.99 5.50 -14.54
CA LEU A 128 6.70 5.96 -15.06
C LEU A 128 5.95 6.82 -14.04
N VAL A 129 5.91 6.40 -12.78
CA VAL A 129 5.29 7.18 -11.69
C VAL A 129 5.96 8.54 -11.54
N GLU A 130 7.29 8.59 -11.57
CA GLU A 130 8.01 9.88 -11.47
C GLU A 130 7.73 10.80 -12.67
N ARG A 131 7.61 10.24 -13.86
CA ARG A 131 7.36 11.00 -15.09
C ARG A 131 5.91 11.46 -15.27
N LYS A 132 4.92 10.71 -14.75
CA LYS A 132 3.48 11.00 -14.93
C LYS A 132 2.85 11.56 -13.64
N PRO A 133 2.69 12.89 -13.51
CA PRO A 133 2.18 13.52 -12.28
C PRO A 133 0.81 13.00 -11.81
N ILE A 134 -0.06 12.60 -12.74
CA ILE A 134 -1.38 12.05 -12.41
C ILE A 134 -1.26 10.72 -11.66
N ILE A 135 -0.33 9.84 -12.08
CA ILE A 135 -0.09 8.54 -11.45
C ILE A 135 0.58 8.78 -10.10
N LYS A 136 1.63 9.60 -10.06
CA LYS A 136 2.34 9.97 -8.82
C LYS A 136 1.39 10.52 -7.76
N LYS A 137 0.52 11.47 -8.14
CA LYS A 137 -0.44 12.08 -7.23
C LYS A 137 -1.44 11.04 -6.67
N ALA A 138 -1.88 10.09 -7.48
CA ALA A 138 -2.77 9.02 -7.02
C ALA A 138 -2.10 8.14 -5.95
N LEU A 139 -0.85 7.73 -6.14
CA LEU A 139 -0.10 6.96 -5.15
C LEU A 139 0.15 7.78 -3.87
N LEU A 140 0.64 9.01 -3.99
CA LEU A 140 0.94 9.87 -2.85
C LEU A 140 -0.28 10.17 -1.98
N ARG A 141 -1.49 10.18 -2.56
CA ARG A 141 -2.73 10.33 -1.79
C ARG A 141 -2.97 9.19 -0.81
N GLN A 142 -2.48 7.99 -1.11
CA GLN A 142 -2.64 6.79 -0.30
C GLN A 142 -1.53 6.61 0.75
N ASN A 143 -0.47 7.44 0.70
CA ASN A 143 0.58 7.38 1.72
C ASN A 143 0.00 7.70 3.09
N LEU A 144 0.43 6.95 4.09
CA LEU A 144 0.04 7.07 5.49
C LEU A 144 0.97 8.03 6.25
N GLY A 145 0.62 8.30 7.51
CA GLY A 145 1.38 9.21 8.37
C GLY A 145 1.02 10.68 8.18
N LYS A 146 -0.19 10.99 7.75
CA LYS A 146 -0.67 12.36 7.49
C LYS A 146 -1.62 12.91 8.56
N HIS A 147 -2.28 12.02 9.30
CA HIS A 147 -3.20 12.39 10.37
C HIS A 147 -2.86 11.60 11.63
N ALA A 148 -3.22 12.14 12.80
CA ALA A 148 -3.02 11.46 14.05
C ALA A 148 -3.80 10.13 14.09
N LEU A 149 -3.23 9.13 14.75
CA LEU A 149 -3.90 7.85 14.96
C LEU A 149 -4.95 7.97 16.06
N LYS A 150 -6.08 7.34 15.87
CA LYS A 150 -7.05 7.12 16.96
C LYS A 150 -6.58 5.93 17.80
N GLY A 151 -6.16 6.20 19.03
CA GLY A 151 -5.66 5.22 19.99
C GLY A 151 -4.17 4.85 19.78
N PRO A 152 -3.61 4.04 20.70
CA PRO A 152 -2.21 3.61 20.65
C PRO A 152 -1.96 2.64 19.49
N ALA A 153 -0.73 2.61 18.99
CA ALA A 153 -0.32 1.71 17.92
C ALA A 153 1.00 1.00 18.22
N LEU A 154 1.06 -0.28 17.89
CA LEU A 154 2.28 -1.05 17.77
C LEU A 154 2.59 -1.25 16.29
N ILE A 155 3.69 -0.66 15.82
CA ILE A 155 4.15 -0.77 14.44
C ILE A 155 5.43 -1.59 14.41
N ALA A 156 5.41 -2.70 13.68
CA ALA A 156 6.54 -3.63 13.60
C ALA A 156 7.13 -3.67 12.19
N SER A 157 8.47 -3.70 12.07
CA SER A 157 9.17 -3.83 10.80
C SER A 157 10.55 -4.40 10.99
N SER A 158 10.98 -5.30 10.11
CA SER A 158 12.33 -5.85 10.13
C SER A 158 13.30 -4.97 9.34
N PRO A 159 14.52 -4.67 9.87
CA PRO A 159 15.59 -4.05 9.09
C PRO A 159 16.03 -4.87 7.87
N HIS A 160 15.74 -6.17 7.87
CA HIS A 160 16.06 -7.10 6.78
C HIS A 160 14.86 -7.46 5.90
N ASP A 161 13.78 -6.66 5.96
CA ASP A 161 12.64 -6.85 5.08
C ASP A 161 13.03 -6.46 3.64
N ASP A 162 13.00 -7.45 2.74
CA ASP A 162 13.39 -7.30 1.33
C ASP A 162 12.24 -6.81 0.44
N LEU A 163 11.04 -6.69 0.98
CA LEU A 163 9.83 -6.32 0.24
C LEU A 163 9.30 -4.94 0.67
N ILE A 164 9.22 -4.73 2.00
CA ILE A 164 8.70 -3.48 2.56
C ILE A 164 9.87 -2.73 3.23
N PRO A 165 10.41 -1.68 2.60
CA PRO A 165 11.58 -0.99 3.13
C PRO A 165 11.37 -0.50 4.56
N HIS A 166 12.18 -0.99 5.50
CA HIS A 166 12.10 -0.64 6.93
C HIS A 166 12.08 0.87 7.18
N GLU A 167 12.89 1.62 6.44
CA GLU A 167 13.03 3.06 6.62
C GLU A 167 11.72 3.84 6.38
N GLN A 168 10.88 3.41 5.42
CA GLN A 168 9.59 4.06 5.21
C GLN A 168 8.62 3.76 6.35
N VAL A 169 8.68 2.55 6.96
CA VAL A 169 7.85 2.21 8.12
C VAL A 169 8.29 3.03 9.33
N ARG A 170 9.60 3.10 9.59
CA ARG A 170 10.19 3.91 10.66
C ARG A 170 9.84 5.39 10.53
N SER A 171 9.93 5.92 9.31
CA SER A 171 9.57 7.32 9.02
C SER A 171 8.08 7.59 9.30
N THR A 172 7.21 6.67 8.93
CA THR A 172 5.76 6.77 9.18
C THR A 172 5.44 6.70 10.68
N ALA A 173 6.07 5.78 11.42
CA ALA A 173 5.94 5.71 12.88
C ALA A 173 6.37 7.03 13.55
N GLY A 174 7.51 7.58 13.11
CA GLY A 174 8.00 8.88 13.57
C GLY A 174 7.03 10.04 13.28
N ALA A 175 6.38 10.03 12.11
CA ALA A 175 5.37 11.03 11.77
C ALA A 175 4.16 10.97 12.71
N TYR A 176 3.68 9.78 13.05
CA TYR A 176 2.61 9.63 14.04
C TYR A 176 3.01 10.12 15.44
N CYS A 177 4.25 9.82 15.89
CA CYS A 177 4.76 10.35 17.16
C CYS A 177 4.81 11.89 17.16
N GLN A 178 5.25 12.51 16.05
CA GLN A 178 5.29 13.97 15.91
C GLN A 178 3.89 14.61 15.97
N MET A 179 2.87 13.89 15.57
CA MET A 179 1.46 14.32 15.69
C MET A 179 0.84 14.04 17.08
N GLY A 180 1.66 13.60 18.06
CA GLY A 180 1.21 13.30 19.43
C GLY A 180 0.64 11.89 19.62
N GLY A 181 0.77 11.02 18.64
CA GLY A 181 0.32 9.62 18.75
C GLY A 181 1.19 8.80 19.73
N THR A 182 0.56 7.89 20.46
CA THR A 182 1.25 6.88 21.27
C THR A 182 1.62 5.71 20.35
N VAL A 183 2.90 5.60 20.00
CA VAL A 183 3.39 4.58 19.07
C VAL A 183 4.57 3.84 19.66
N ASP A 184 4.44 2.53 19.76
CA ASP A 184 5.57 1.61 19.97
C ASP A 184 6.08 1.13 18.60
N PHE A 185 7.38 1.25 18.36
CA PHE A 185 8.02 0.79 17.13
C PHE A 185 9.07 -0.27 17.43
N MET A 186 8.99 -1.43 16.73
CA MET A 186 9.87 -2.55 16.91
C MET A 186 10.33 -3.17 15.58
#